data_5724af0f974ad37e40dc6b8dd8cb0bf7
#
_entry.id   5724af0f974ad37e40dc6b8dd8cb0bf7
#
_cell.length_a   1.000
_cell.length_b   1.000
_cell.length_c   1.000
_cell.angle_alpha   90.00
_cell.angle_beta   90.00
_cell.angle_gamma   90.00
#
_symmetry.space_group_name_H-M   'P 1'
#
loop_
_entity.id
_entity.type
_entity.pdbx_description
1 polymer ?
#
loop_
_entity_poly.entity_id
_entity_poly.type
_entity_poly.pdbx_seq_one_letter_code
_entity_poly.pdbx_strand_id
1 'polypeptide(L)'
;MGDKKENSYSHILKYTGLFGSVQGLGILVGVLRNKFTALFLGPSGMGLLSLFSSTISVLSSACNFGIPTSGVKFISEKEHAADESQSEKADIAGAVLLVRTYSLLAAFFGAIVCVLLGPLLNGFTFSWGNHTLHFILLAPTIFFTILAGGETAILKATGQLRALAMQASLLAILLLLVSVPVYWIFGERGILPVLFILAFMQWALNFRYSRRVVRWGVNMRKMTLVAGFPLLRLGGAFVLSGLMNSGCEFLIRAFLNQQGDLEVVGLFNAGITIVFVYAGMVFSVMDQDFYPRLSGISGSRKNEESVKERNLCVNRQLEMNVLLLGPIVAAIILGLPLIIPILYNAQFMGMLQMTQLAAVAMLFKAVYLPIEYLPLSRGDSRLFLIQESFCVILLIVCEIAGYQLDGLRGVGGGIAVAYAIETIAVLIFSRAVYGYRLSALGFRFCIFQLLILLLVLFLVFMVSYRDWLYWLIGVIIVLMSTSFSFRKIRKLVR
;
A
#
# COMPACT_ATOMS: atom_id res chain seq x y z
N MET A 1 9.87 22.71 33.47
CA MET A 1 9.24 22.62 32.15
C MET A 1 10.19 22.18 31.04
N GLY A 2 11.51 22.21 31.21
CA GLY A 2 12.52 21.76 30.25
C GLY A 2 12.64 20.25 30.09
N ASP A 3 12.62 19.50 31.21
CA ASP A 3 12.85 18.04 31.23
C ASP A 3 11.76 17.20 30.49
N LYS A 4 10.51 17.64 30.46
CA LYS A 4 9.45 16.93 29.74
C LYS A 4 9.56 17.07 28.22
N LYS A 5 10.17 18.16 27.69
CA LYS A 5 10.37 18.34 26.25
C LYS A 5 11.56 17.52 25.72
N GLU A 6 12.63 17.43 26.48
CA GLU A 6 13.81 16.63 26.11
C GLU A 6 13.49 15.14 26.04
N ASN A 7 12.72 14.62 27.00
CA ASN A 7 12.22 13.24 26.99
C ASN A 7 11.29 12.94 25.78
N SER A 8 10.50 13.91 25.34
CA SER A 8 9.60 13.74 24.17
C SER A 8 10.38 13.61 22.86
N TYR A 9 11.40 14.43 22.64
CA TYR A 9 12.23 14.36 21.44
C TYR A 9 13.08 13.08 21.39
N SER A 10 13.69 12.68 22.50
CA SER A 10 14.47 11.44 22.55
C SER A 10 13.59 10.20 22.36
N HIS A 11 12.36 10.24 22.87
CA HIS A 11 11.36 9.21 22.68
C HIS A 11 10.95 9.10 21.21
N ILE A 12 10.64 10.23 20.54
CA ILE A 12 10.30 10.29 19.12
C ILE A 12 11.47 9.78 18.28
N LEU A 13 12.70 10.23 18.53
CA LEU A 13 13.89 9.79 17.78
C LEU A 13 14.13 8.27 17.92
N LYS A 14 13.98 7.73 19.14
CA LYS A 14 14.14 6.30 19.40
C LYS A 14 13.11 5.44 18.67
N TYR A 15 11.85 5.88 18.65
CA TYR A 15 10.79 5.16 17.96
C TYR A 15 10.89 5.32 16.45
N THR A 16 11.21 6.51 15.92
CA THR A 16 11.45 6.74 14.49
C THR A 16 12.64 5.91 14.00
N GLY A 17 13.72 5.82 14.79
CA GLY A 17 14.87 4.98 14.47
C GLY A 17 14.52 3.49 14.48
N LEU A 18 13.74 3.03 15.45
CA LEU A 18 13.29 1.64 15.55
C LEU A 18 12.38 1.27 14.36
N PHE A 19 11.39 2.10 14.06
CA PHE A 19 10.48 1.84 12.92
C PHE A 19 11.22 1.95 11.58
N GLY A 20 12.11 2.90 11.41
CA GLY A 20 12.94 3.03 10.20
C GLY A 20 13.85 1.83 9.98
N SER A 21 14.47 1.28 11.02
CA SER A 21 15.29 0.07 10.93
C SER A 21 14.47 -1.18 10.61
N VAL A 22 13.29 -1.33 11.21
CA VAL A 22 12.35 -2.43 10.93
C VAL A 22 11.86 -2.36 9.48
N GLN A 23 11.54 -1.17 9.00
CA GLN A 23 11.10 -0.96 7.62
C GLN A 23 12.22 -1.26 6.63
N GLY A 24 13.46 -0.82 6.91
CA GLY A 24 14.64 -1.13 6.11
C GLY A 24 14.94 -2.63 6.06
N LEU A 25 14.85 -3.33 7.19
CA LEU A 25 14.98 -4.78 7.24
C LEU A 25 13.89 -5.48 6.42
N GLY A 26 12.64 -5.05 6.56
CA GLY A 26 11.50 -5.58 5.80
C GLY A 26 11.69 -5.47 4.29
N ILE A 27 12.23 -4.34 3.82
CA ILE A 27 12.57 -4.09 2.43
C ILE A 27 13.66 -5.05 1.95
N LEU A 28 14.77 -5.14 2.68
CA LEU A 28 15.90 -5.97 2.31
C LEU A 28 15.48 -7.45 2.22
N VAL A 29 14.74 -7.93 3.21
CA VAL A 29 14.17 -9.28 3.21
C VAL A 29 13.17 -9.47 2.08
N GLY A 30 12.33 -8.46 1.81
CA GLY A 30 11.37 -8.45 0.69
C GLY A 30 12.04 -8.57 -0.67
N VAL A 31 13.12 -7.81 -0.90
CA VAL A 31 13.93 -7.88 -2.13
C VAL A 31 14.56 -9.26 -2.29
N LEU A 32 15.20 -9.79 -1.25
CA LEU A 32 15.79 -11.13 -1.27
C LEU A 32 14.73 -12.20 -1.57
N ARG A 33 13.59 -12.14 -0.88
CA ARG A 33 12.48 -13.06 -1.13
C ARG A 33 11.99 -12.98 -2.56
N ASN A 34 11.73 -11.79 -3.08
CA ASN A 34 11.25 -11.61 -4.45
C ASN A 34 12.24 -12.16 -5.48
N LYS A 35 13.56 -11.98 -5.24
CA LYS A 35 14.61 -12.57 -6.08
C LYS A 35 14.52 -14.09 -6.12
N PHE A 36 14.46 -14.75 -4.95
CA PHE A 36 14.36 -16.21 -4.88
C PHE A 36 13.03 -16.73 -5.40
N THR A 37 11.92 -16.04 -5.10
CA THR A 37 10.61 -16.39 -5.64
C THR A 37 10.60 -16.33 -7.16
N ALA A 38 11.16 -15.28 -7.75
CA ALA A 38 11.30 -15.15 -9.19
C ALA A 38 12.20 -16.22 -9.82
N LEU A 39 13.26 -16.63 -9.10
CA LEU A 39 14.17 -17.66 -9.57
C LEU A 39 13.51 -19.04 -9.60
N PHE A 40 12.71 -19.38 -8.59
CA PHE A 40 12.13 -20.72 -8.45
C PHE A 40 10.76 -20.87 -9.11
N LEU A 41 9.95 -19.82 -9.12
CA LEU A 41 8.60 -19.84 -9.69
C LEU A 41 8.54 -19.30 -11.13
N GLY A 42 9.50 -18.49 -11.54
CA GLY A 42 9.42 -17.77 -12.81
C GLY A 42 8.27 -16.74 -12.87
N PRO A 43 8.04 -16.13 -14.05
CA PRO A 43 6.96 -15.16 -14.20
C PRO A 43 5.56 -15.77 -13.99
N SER A 44 5.26 -16.94 -14.57
CA SER A 44 3.95 -17.60 -14.46
C SER A 44 3.61 -17.95 -13.01
N GLY A 45 4.54 -18.54 -12.27
CA GLY A 45 4.32 -18.86 -10.85
C GLY A 45 4.19 -17.63 -9.98
N MET A 46 4.92 -16.53 -10.29
CA MET A 46 4.70 -15.24 -9.62
C MET A 46 3.34 -14.63 -9.98
N GLY A 47 2.85 -14.83 -11.20
CA GLY A 47 1.50 -14.47 -11.61
C GLY A 47 0.44 -15.19 -10.79
N LEU A 48 0.56 -16.50 -10.66
CA LEU A 48 -0.34 -17.33 -9.86
C LEU A 48 -0.33 -16.92 -8.38
N LEU A 49 0.85 -16.71 -7.80
CA LEU A 49 1.01 -16.22 -6.42
C LEU A 49 0.33 -14.85 -6.22
N SER A 50 0.52 -13.93 -7.16
CA SER A 50 -0.06 -12.60 -7.13
C SER A 50 -1.59 -12.65 -7.21
N LEU A 51 -2.13 -13.49 -8.06
CA LEU A 51 -3.55 -13.68 -8.27
C LEU A 51 -4.23 -14.28 -7.03
N PHE A 52 -3.66 -15.33 -6.43
CA PHE A 52 -4.18 -15.86 -5.17
C PHE A 52 -4.05 -14.85 -4.02
N SER A 53 -2.96 -14.10 -3.95
CA SER A 53 -2.77 -13.06 -2.94
C SER A 53 -3.81 -11.94 -3.05
N SER A 54 -4.13 -11.48 -4.27
CA SER A 54 -5.18 -10.49 -4.49
C SER A 54 -6.59 -11.03 -4.18
N THR A 55 -6.84 -12.32 -4.46
CA THR A 55 -8.09 -13.00 -4.07
C THR A 55 -8.24 -13.05 -2.55
N ILE A 56 -7.18 -13.42 -1.82
CA ILE A 56 -7.17 -13.39 -0.35
C ILE A 56 -7.43 -11.98 0.15
N SER A 57 -6.80 -10.98 -0.44
CA SER A 57 -6.95 -9.58 -0.05
C SER A 57 -8.38 -9.08 -0.23
N VAL A 58 -9.01 -9.32 -1.39
CA VAL A 58 -10.38 -8.85 -1.65
C VAL A 58 -11.40 -9.57 -0.77
N LEU A 59 -11.31 -10.90 -0.63
CA LEU A 59 -12.23 -11.65 0.23
C LEU A 59 -12.05 -11.31 1.71
N SER A 60 -10.81 -11.16 2.17
CA SER A 60 -10.55 -10.73 3.54
C SER A 60 -11.05 -9.32 3.79
N SER A 61 -10.87 -8.37 2.86
CA SER A 61 -11.39 -7.00 2.98
C SER A 61 -12.92 -6.95 2.98
N ALA A 62 -13.57 -7.80 2.18
CA ALA A 62 -15.04 -7.92 2.13
C ALA A 62 -15.62 -8.47 3.43
N CYS A 63 -14.97 -9.49 4.00
CA CYS A 63 -15.51 -10.29 5.08
C CYS A 63 -15.03 -9.91 6.49
N ASN A 64 -14.02 -9.03 6.62
CA ASN A 64 -13.46 -8.64 7.92
C ASN A 64 -14.33 -7.64 8.72
N PHE A 65 -15.45 -7.19 8.15
CA PHE A 65 -16.37 -6.20 8.75
C PHE A 65 -15.70 -4.88 9.19
N GLY A 66 -14.54 -4.55 8.62
CA GLY A 66 -13.76 -3.36 8.97
C GLY A 66 -13.10 -3.41 10.35
N ILE A 67 -13.13 -4.56 11.02
CA ILE A 67 -12.62 -4.77 12.39
C ILE A 67 -11.15 -4.32 12.55
N PRO A 68 -10.23 -4.53 11.56
CA PRO A 68 -8.85 -4.07 11.72
C PRO A 68 -8.69 -2.57 12.01
N THR A 69 -9.67 -1.75 11.59
CA THR A 69 -9.66 -0.28 11.79
C THR A 69 -10.68 0.15 12.86
N SER A 70 -11.93 -0.33 12.75
CA SER A 70 -12.97 0.01 13.73
C SER A 70 -12.67 -0.53 15.12
N GLY A 71 -12.01 -1.69 15.21
CA GLY A 71 -11.57 -2.30 16.47
C GLY A 71 -10.53 -1.45 17.20
N VAL A 72 -9.59 -0.83 16.47
CA VAL A 72 -8.63 0.10 17.07
C VAL A 72 -9.37 1.26 17.72
N LYS A 73 -10.25 1.92 16.97
CA LYS A 73 -11.03 3.05 17.49
C LYS A 73 -11.89 2.66 18.68
N PHE A 74 -12.61 1.55 18.59
CA PHE A 74 -13.50 1.07 19.65
C PHE A 74 -12.77 0.77 20.96
N ILE A 75 -11.59 0.14 20.91
CA ILE A 75 -10.78 -0.15 22.09
C ILE A 75 -10.18 1.14 22.65
N SER A 76 -9.61 2.02 21.80
CA SER A 76 -8.98 3.28 22.25
C SER A 76 -9.99 4.24 22.88
N GLU A 77 -11.25 4.31 22.39
CA GLU A 77 -12.30 5.12 23.03
C GLU A 77 -12.62 4.61 24.43
N LYS A 78 -12.60 3.29 24.65
CA LYS A 78 -12.79 2.69 25.97
C LYS A 78 -11.61 2.93 26.90
N GLU A 79 -10.39 2.91 26.37
CA GLU A 79 -9.16 3.19 27.13
C GLU A 79 -9.15 4.64 27.65
N HIS A 80 -9.50 5.62 26.82
CA HIS A 80 -9.56 7.04 27.23
C HIS A 80 -10.73 7.35 28.20
N ALA A 81 -11.86 6.65 28.04
CA ALA A 81 -13.00 6.82 28.97
C ALA A 81 -12.73 6.19 30.36
N ALA A 82 -11.82 5.24 30.44
CA ALA A 82 -11.48 4.50 31.66
C ALA A 82 -10.49 5.25 32.57
N ASP A 83 -9.72 6.21 32.05
CA ASP A 83 -8.75 7.02 32.82
C ASP A 83 -9.40 7.81 33.98
N GLU A 84 -10.74 7.89 34.01
CA GLU A 84 -11.53 8.55 35.03
C GLU A 84 -12.13 7.62 36.12
N SER A 85 -11.94 6.26 36.01
CA SER A 85 -12.56 5.31 36.96
C SER A 85 -11.75 4.04 37.21
N GLN A 86 -11.86 3.48 38.44
CA GLN A 86 -11.19 2.21 38.85
C GLN A 86 -11.62 0.95 38.08
N SER A 87 -12.54 1.05 37.11
CA SER A 87 -13.04 -0.05 36.25
C SER A 87 -12.25 -0.31 34.99
N GLU A 88 -11.15 0.43 34.76
CA GLU A 88 -10.34 0.52 33.53
C GLU A 88 -10.00 -0.83 32.88
N LYS A 89 -9.43 -1.76 33.64
CA LYS A 89 -8.97 -3.07 33.09
C LYS A 89 -10.13 -3.97 32.63
N ALA A 90 -11.27 -3.87 33.29
CA ALA A 90 -12.44 -4.69 32.95
C ALA A 90 -13.11 -4.21 31.63
N ASP A 91 -13.17 -2.92 31.39
CA ASP A 91 -13.77 -2.32 30.19
C ASP A 91 -12.92 -2.56 28.95
N ILE A 92 -11.58 -2.42 29.06
CA ILE A 92 -10.65 -2.75 27.99
C ILE A 92 -10.71 -4.26 27.67
N ALA A 93 -10.73 -5.12 28.70
CA ALA A 93 -10.83 -6.55 28.51
C ALA A 93 -12.14 -6.94 27.80
N GLY A 94 -13.26 -6.30 28.16
CA GLY A 94 -14.54 -6.46 27.48
C GLY A 94 -14.51 -6.06 26.02
N ALA A 95 -13.90 -4.92 25.69
CA ALA A 95 -13.75 -4.45 24.32
C ALA A 95 -12.86 -5.37 23.48
N VAL A 96 -11.74 -5.85 24.02
CA VAL A 96 -10.86 -6.83 23.37
C VAL A 96 -11.59 -8.14 23.10
N LEU A 97 -12.37 -8.61 24.06
CA LEU A 97 -13.17 -9.82 23.94
C LEU A 97 -14.20 -9.70 22.78
N LEU A 98 -14.84 -8.54 22.67
CA LEU A 98 -15.75 -8.23 21.57
C LEU A 98 -15.05 -8.28 20.21
N VAL A 99 -13.91 -7.59 20.08
CA VAL A 99 -13.12 -7.57 18.84
C VAL A 99 -12.72 -9.00 18.44
N ARG A 100 -12.26 -9.84 19.38
CA ARG A 100 -11.93 -11.25 19.10
C ARG A 100 -13.13 -12.08 18.68
N THR A 101 -14.26 -11.90 19.36
CA THR A 101 -15.50 -12.61 19.03
C THR A 101 -15.95 -12.30 17.62
N TYR A 102 -15.99 -11.02 17.27
CA TYR A 102 -16.37 -10.61 15.92
C TYR A 102 -15.34 -10.96 14.86
N SER A 103 -14.05 -10.92 15.18
CA SER A 103 -13.00 -11.39 14.26
C SER A 103 -13.12 -12.89 13.98
N LEU A 104 -13.48 -13.69 14.97
CA LEU A 104 -13.72 -15.12 14.79
C LEU A 104 -14.95 -15.38 13.92
N LEU A 105 -16.05 -14.69 14.16
CA LEU A 105 -17.26 -14.79 13.32
C LEU A 105 -16.98 -14.36 11.89
N ALA A 106 -16.29 -13.26 11.71
CA ALA A 106 -15.86 -12.75 10.40
C ALA A 106 -14.94 -13.75 9.68
N ALA A 107 -14.03 -14.40 10.40
CA ALA A 107 -13.11 -15.39 9.84
C ALA A 107 -13.86 -16.65 9.34
N PHE A 108 -14.82 -17.16 10.11
CA PHE A 108 -15.68 -18.25 9.65
C PHE A 108 -16.54 -17.83 8.46
N PHE A 109 -17.14 -16.65 8.51
CA PHE A 109 -17.90 -16.10 7.40
C PHE A 109 -17.06 -15.99 6.14
N GLY A 110 -15.86 -15.43 6.23
CA GLY A 110 -14.92 -15.29 5.11
C GLY A 110 -14.49 -16.62 4.52
N ALA A 111 -14.23 -17.64 5.36
CA ALA A 111 -13.91 -18.99 4.91
C ALA A 111 -15.08 -19.64 4.16
N ILE A 112 -16.31 -19.53 4.67
CA ILE A 112 -17.53 -20.03 4.02
C ILE A 112 -17.76 -19.32 2.68
N VAL A 113 -17.66 -17.99 2.65
CA VAL A 113 -17.80 -17.19 1.42
C VAL A 113 -16.75 -17.60 0.38
N CYS A 114 -15.51 -17.86 0.78
CA CYS A 114 -14.46 -18.33 -0.12
C CYS A 114 -14.81 -19.69 -0.75
N VAL A 115 -15.31 -20.64 0.03
CA VAL A 115 -15.72 -21.96 -0.47
C VAL A 115 -16.89 -21.82 -1.45
N LEU A 116 -17.91 -21.03 -1.10
CA LEU A 116 -19.09 -20.81 -1.94
C LEU A 116 -18.79 -20.08 -3.25
N LEU A 117 -17.90 -19.09 -3.19
CA LEU A 117 -17.50 -18.31 -4.36
C LEU A 117 -16.40 -18.98 -5.19
N GLY A 118 -15.79 -20.08 -4.72
CA GLY A 118 -14.70 -20.77 -5.42
C GLY A 118 -14.99 -21.05 -6.90
N PRO A 119 -16.15 -21.66 -7.29
CA PRO A 119 -16.49 -21.89 -8.69
C PRO A 119 -16.64 -20.58 -9.50
N LEU A 120 -17.26 -19.56 -8.90
CA LEU A 120 -17.44 -18.23 -9.52
C LEU A 120 -16.08 -17.55 -9.76
N LEU A 121 -15.22 -17.58 -8.76
CA LEU A 121 -13.86 -17.02 -8.85
C LEU A 121 -13.04 -17.72 -9.92
N ASN A 122 -13.16 -19.06 -10.05
CA ASN A 122 -12.52 -19.78 -11.12
C ASN A 122 -12.99 -19.30 -12.50
N GLY A 123 -14.30 -19.24 -12.74
CA GLY A 123 -14.85 -18.78 -14.03
C GLY A 123 -14.53 -17.32 -14.35
N PHE A 124 -14.42 -16.46 -13.32
CA PHE A 124 -14.07 -15.07 -13.49
C PHE A 124 -12.56 -14.85 -13.73
N THR A 125 -11.70 -15.71 -13.19
CA THR A 125 -10.25 -15.51 -13.19
C THR A 125 -9.55 -16.30 -14.27
N PHE A 126 -9.96 -17.57 -14.51
CA PHE A 126 -9.33 -18.46 -15.46
C PHE A 126 -10.25 -18.78 -16.64
N SER A 127 -9.75 -18.59 -17.87
CA SER A 127 -10.39 -19.01 -19.11
C SER A 127 -10.08 -20.48 -19.45
N TRP A 128 -9.14 -21.12 -18.73
CA TRP A 128 -8.65 -22.48 -18.98
C TRP A 128 -8.51 -23.26 -17.66
N GLY A 129 -8.76 -24.55 -17.74
CA GLY A 129 -8.61 -25.45 -16.59
C GLY A 129 -9.69 -25.28 -15.51
N ASN A 130 -9.67 -26.17 -14.53
CA ASN A 130 -10.54 -26.10 -13.35
C ASN A 130 -9.69 -25.87 -12.09
N HIS A 131 -9.58 -24.62 -11.67
CA HIS A 131 -8.85 -24.19 -10.48
C HIS A 131 -9.76 -24.00 -9.26
N THR A 132 -11.03 -24.41 -9.32
CA THR A 132 -12.01 -24.27 -8.23
C THR A 132 -11.47 -24.82 -6.91
N LEU A 133 -10.82 -25.97 -6.94
CA LEU A 133 -10.21 -26.58 -5.74
C LEU A 133 -9.14 -25.66 -5.13
N HIS A 134 -8.33 -25.00 -5.94
CA HIS A 134 -7.30 -24.08 -5.46
C HIS A 134 -7.93 -22.88 -4.72
N PHE A 135 -9.03 -22.31 -5.24
CA PHE A 135 -9.76 -21.26 -4.55
C PHE A 135 -10.39 -21.73 -3.25
N ILE A 136 -10.97 -22.93 -3.20
CA ILE A 136 -11.52 -23.51 -1.98
C ILE A 136 -10.42 -23.69 -0.93
N LEU A 137 -9.24 -24.14 -1.34
CA LEU A 137 -8.08 -24.31 -0.45
C LEU A 137 -7.51 -23.00 0.09
N LEU A 138 -7.92 -21.83 -0.43
CA LEU A 138 -7.60 -20.53 0.18
C LEU A 138 -8.44 -20.22 1.43
N ALA A 139 -9.53 -20.92 1.67
CA ALA A 139 -10.43 -20.64 2.79
C ALA A 139 -9.73 -20.64 4.17
N PRO A 140 -8.85 -21.59 4.52
CA PRO A 140 -8.09 -21.53 5.77
C PRO A 140 -7.13 -20.31 5.83
N THR A 141 -6.56 -19.91 4.70
CA THR A 141 -5.69 -18.74 4.61
C THR A 141 -6.47 -17.46 4.92
N ILE A 142 -7.67 -17.30 4.34
CA ILE A 142 -8.56 -16.17 4.60
C ILE A 142 -9.00 -16.15 6.07
N PHE A 143 -9.33 -17.30 6.63
CA PHE A 143 -9.68 -17.45 8.03
C PHE A 143 -8.58 -16.87 8.95
N PHE A 144 -7.34 -17.32 8.79
CA PHE A 144 -6.24 -16.83 9.62
C PHE A 144 -5.86 -15.37 9.31
N THR A 145 -6.00 -14.91 8.08
CA THR A 145 -5.75 -13.52 7.70
C THR A 145 -6.72 -12.57 8.42
N ILE A 146 -8.01 -12.90 8.47
CA ILE A 146 -9.02 -12.10 9.17
C ILE A 146 -8.76 -12.11 10.69
N LEU A 147 -8.47 -13.27 11.26
CA LEU A 147 -8.10 -13.37 12.68
C LEU A 147 -6.85 -12.54 13.02
N ALA A 148 -5.83 -12.61 12.17
CA ALA A 148 -4.61 -11.81 12.34
C ALA A 148 -4.90 -10.31 12.33
N GLY A 149 -5.84 -9.85 11.49
CA GLY A 149 -6.31 -8.47 11.44
C GLY A 149 -6.91 -7.99 12.77
N GLY A 150 -7.74 -8.81 13.41
CA GLY A 150 -8.33 -8.51 14.72
C GLY A 150 -7.29 -8.41 15.84
N GLU A 151 -6.35 -9.36 15.91
CA GLU A 151 -5.27 -9.31 16.90
C GLU A 151 -4.30 -8.12 16.65
N THR A 152 -4.09 -7.75 15.38
CA THR A 152 -3.32 -6.53 15.03
C THR A 152 -4.03 -5.26 15.52
N ALA A 153 -5.36 -5.20 15.42
CA ALA A 153 -6.16 -4.07 15.94
C ALA A 153 -6.00 -3.92 17.45
N ILE A 154 -6.00 -5.03 18.19
CA ILE A 154 -5.78 -5.04 19.65
C ILE A 154 -4.39 -4.48 19.99
N LEU A 155 -3.33 -4.96 19.32
CA LEU A 155 -1.97 -4.49 19.54
C LEU A 155 -1.80 -2.99 19.22
N LYS A 156 -2.46 -2.50 18.17
CA LYS A 156 -2.45 -1.08 17.82
C LYS A 156 -3.17 -0.23 18.85
N ALA A 157 -4.37 -0.64 19.23
CA ALA A 157 -5.21 0.09 20.17
C ALA A 157 -4.58 0.20 21.59
N THR A 158 -3.88 -0.85 22.00
CA THR A 158 -3.21 -0.90 23.32
C THR A 158 -1.77 -0.36 23.31
N GLY A 159 -1.39 0.38 22.25
CA GLY A 159 -0.08 1.04 22.17
C GLY A 159 1.13 0.09 22.14
N GLN A 160 0.95 -1.20 21.82
CA GLN A 160 2.02 -2.21 21.80
C GLN A 160 2.93 -2.08 20.56
N LEU A 161 3.45 -0.88 20.30
CA LEU A 161 4.24 -0.55 19.12
C LEU A 161 5.49 -1.41 18.97
N ARG A 162 6.16 -1.71 20.11
CA ARG A 162 7.34 -2.59 20.10
C ARG A 162 6.98 -4.02 19.70
N ALA A 163 5.85 -4.53 20.16
CA ALA A 163 5.37 -5.86 19.78
C ALA A 163 5.03 -5.94 18.28
N LEU A 164 4.38 -4.88 17.75
CA LEU A 164 4.10 -4.77 16.32
C LEU A 164 5.37 -4.74 15.47
N ALA A 165 6.38 -3.96 15.89
CA ALA A 165 7.66 -3.89 15.19
C ALA A 165 8.39 -5.25 15.21
N MET A 166 8.47 -5.89 16.37
CA MET A 166 9.09 -7.21 16.51
C MET A 166 8.36 -8.29 15.71
N GLN A 167 7.03 -8.29 15.73
CA GLN A 167 6.21 -9.20 14.94
C GLN A 167 6.42 -9.00 13.43
N ALA A 168 6.44 -7.76 12.95
CA ALA A 168 6.67 -7.46 11.54
C ALA A 168 8.06 -7.93 11.08
N SER A 169 9.11 -7.68 11.86
CA SER A 169 10.47 -8.14 11.56
C SER A 169 10.57 -9.66 11.55
N LEU A 170 10.00 -10.32 12.56
CA LEU A 170 10.04 -11.77 12.66
C LEU A 170 9.25 -12.43 11.52
N LEU A 171 8.07 -11.88 11.19
CA LEU A 171 7.27 -12.36 10.06
C LEU A 171 8.02 -12.22 8.74
N ALA A 172 8.73 -11.10 8.50
CA ALA A 172 9.53 -10.93 7.28
C ALA A 172 10.61 -12.02 7.16
N ILE A 173 11.34 -12.31 8.24
CA ILE A 173 12.36 -13.35 8.27
C ILE A 173 11.73 -14.75 8.06
N LEU A 174 10.65 -15.06 8.77
CA LEU A 174 9.95 -16.33 8.64
C LEU A 174 9.39 -16.53 7.23
N LEU A 175 8.89 -15.47 6.62
CA LEU A 175 8.40 -15.44 5.26
C LEU A 175 9.50 -15.85 4.26
N LEU A 176 10.73 -15.35 4.43
CA LEU A 176 11.87 -15.76 3.63
C LEU A 176 12.24 -17.23 3.88
N LEU A 177 12.38 -17.62 5.15
CA LEU A 177 12.81 -18.96 5.56
C LEU A 177 11.81 -20.07 5.18
N VAL A 178 10.51 -19.75 5.09
CA VAL A 178 9.48 -20.72 4.70
C VAL A 178 9.29 -20.73 3.18
N SER A 179 9.14 -19.55 2.55
CA SER A 179 8.79 -19.50 1.13
C SER A 179 9.92 -20.02 0.23
N VAL A 180 11.17 -19.67 0.53
CA VAL A 180 12.30 -20.02 -0.34
C VAL A 180 12.52 -21.54 -0.43
N PRO A 181 12.64 -22.30 0.68
CA PRO A 181 12.80 -23.75 0.60
C PRO A 181 11.57 -24.45 0.01
N VAL A 182 10.35 -24.00 0.33
CA VAL A 182 9.14 -24.62 -0.20
C VAL A 182 9.02 -24.41 -1.70
N TYR A 183 9.31 -23.21 -2.21
CA TYR A 183 9.30 -22.96 -3.66
C TYR A 183 10.44 -23.69 -4.39
N TRP A 184 11.60 -23.82 -3.77
CA TRP A 184 12.70 -24.58 -4.33
C TRP A 184 12.37 -26.07 -4.50
N ILE A 185 11.70 -26.69 -3.50
CA ILE A 185 11.37 -28.13 -3.49
C ILE A 185 10.11 -28.43 -4.31
N PHE A 186 9.04 -27.64 -4.13
CA PHE A 186 7.70 -27.94 -4.65
C PHE A 186 7.29 -27.04 -5.84
N GLY A 187 8.08 -26.01 -6.20
CA GLY A 187 7.73 -25.06 -7.26
C GLY A 187 6.36 -24.40 -7.02
N GLU A 188 5.55 -24.32 -8.05
CA GLU A 188 4.20 -23.72 -8.01
C GLU A 188 3.24 -24.43 -7.05
N ARG A 189 3.37 -25.75 -6.85
CA ARG A 189 2.57 -26.51 -5.88
C ARG A 189 2.78 -26.04 -4.44
N GLY A 190 3.90 -25.40 -4.16
CA GLY A 190 4.21 -24.80 -2.87
C GLY A 190 3.47 -23.49 -2.57
N ILE A 191 2.80 -22.87 -3.55
CA ILE A 191 2.20 -21.54 -3.38
C ILE A 191 1.10 -21.57 -2.31
N LEU A 192 0.12 -22.46 -2.43
CA LEU A 192 -0.98 -22.56 -1.46
C LEU A 192 -0.51 -22.91 -0.05
N PRO A 193 0.34 -23.95 0.16
CA PRO A 193 0.90 -24.25 1.47
C PRO A 193 1.65 -23.04 2.09
N VAL A 194 2.45 -22.31 1.32
CA VAL A 194 3.17 -21.14 1.81
C VAL A 194 2.20 -20.06 2.24
N LEU A 195 1.19 -19.71 1.43
CA LEU A 195 0.18 -18.71 1.78
C LEU A 195 -0.54 -19.06 3.09
N PHE A 196 -0.90 -20.35 3.25
CA PHE A 196 -1.52 -20.82 4.49
C PHE A 196 -0.59 -20.72 5.70
N ILE A 197 0.64 -21.25 5.59
CA ILE A 197 1.62 -21.22 6.68
C ILE A 197 1.89 -19.79 7.10
N LEU A 198 2.03 -18.85 6.17
CA LEU A 198 2.31 -17.46 6.46
C LEU A 198 1.14 -16.77 7.17
N ALA A 199 -0.10 -17.01 6.73
CA ALA A 199 -1.28 -16.46 7.40
C ALA A 199 -1.43 -17.03 8.82
N PHE A 200 -1.20 -18.33 8.99
CA PHE A 200 -1.20 -18.96 10.31
C PHE A 200 -0.10 -18.39 11.21
N MET A 201 1.13 -18.24 10.71
CA MET A 201 2.25 -17.68 11.48
C MET A 201 1.99 -16.22 11.87
N GLN A 202 1.44 -15.42 10.96
CA GLN A 202 1.05 -14.04 11.25
C GLN A 202 0.03 -13.99 12.38
N TRP A 203 -1.02 -14.81 12.29
CA TRP A 203 -2.00 -14.90 13.38
C TRP A 203 -1.37 -15.37 14.69
N ALA A 204 -0.58 -16.43 14.67
CA ALA A 204 0.05 -17.00 15.85
C ALA A 204 0.99 -16.00 16.56
N LEU A 205 1.77 -15.23 15.81
CA LEU A 205 2.62 -14.17 16.34
C LEU A 205 1.80 -13.04 16.96
N ASN A 206 0.79 -12.54 16.25
CA ASN A 206 -0.08 -11.49 16.76
C ASN A 206 -0.79 -11.94 18.03
N PHE A 207 -1.33 -13.15 18.03
CA PHE A 207 -1.98 -13.76 19.18
C PHE A 207 -1.04 -13.95 20.36
N ARG A 208 0.21 -14.37 20.15
CA ARG A 208 1.21 -14.52 21.22
C ARG A 208 1.48 -13.20 21.93
N TYR A 209 1.52 -12.10 21.19
CA TYR A 209 1.76 -10.77 21.80
C TYR A 209 0.48 -10.20 22.42
N SER A 210 -0.66 -10.28 21.77
CA SER A 210 -1.93 -9.72 22.24
C SER A 210 -2.47 -10.41 23.49
N ARG A 211 -2.26 -11.74 23.63
CA ARG A 211 -2.66 -12.48 24.85
C ARG A 211 -1.93 -12.03 26.13
N ARG A 212 -0.80 -11.32 26.00
CA ARG A 212 -0.09 -10.74 27.13
C ARG A 212 -0.79 -9.50 27.66
N VAL A 213 -1.55 -8.82 26.83
CA VAL A 213 -2.34 -7.63 27.21
C VAL A 213 -3.64 -8.07 27.87
N VAL A 214 -4.41 -8.93 27.20
CA VAL A 214 -5.66 -9.49 27.70
C VAL A 214 -5.68 -10.99 27.44
N ARG A 215 -5.99 -11.81 28.47
CA ARG A 215 -6.12 -13.26 28.32
C ARG A 215 -7.11 -13.60 27.19
N TRP A 216 -6.83 -14.70 26.48
CA TRP A 216 -7.73 -15.13 25.43
C TRP A 216 -9.10 -15.51 25.95
N GLY A 217 -10.12 -15.08 25.25
CA GLY A 217 -11.51 -15.40 25.52
C GLY A 217 -12.39 -15.01 24.34
N VAL A 218 -13.50 -15.71 24.19
CA VAL A 218 -14.57 -15.42 23.24
C VAL A 218 -15.89 -15.50 23.99
N ASN A 219 -16.78 -14.56 23.75
CA ASN A 219 -18.07 -14.54 24.42
C ASN A 219 -19.21 -14.40 23.40
N MET A 220 -19.87 -15.53 23.12
CA MET A 220 -20.96 -15.60 22.15
C MET A 220 -22.37 -15.37 22.75
N ARG A 221 -22.46 -14.80 23.97
CA ARG A 221 -23.77 -14.47 24.55
C ARG A 221 -24.45 -13.38 23.73
N LYS A 222 -25.80 -13.49 23.58
CA LYS A 222 -26.61 -12.52 22.82
C LYS A 222 -26.35 -11.07 23.24
N MET A 223 -26.20 -10.81 24.55
CA MET A 223 -25.94 -9.46 25.08
C MET A 223 -24.59 -8.89 24.62
N THR A 224 -23.57 -9.75 24.49
CA THR A 224 -22.23 -9.38 24.00
C THR A 224 -22.27 -9.07 22.51
N LEU A 225 -23.02 -9.86 21.73
CA LEU A 225 -23.16 -9.64 20.29
C LEU A 225 -23.91 -8.31 20.01
N VAL A 226 -24.98 -8.01 20.76
CA VAL A 226 -25.69 -6.73 20.62
C VAL A 226 -24.81 -5.53 20.98
N ALA A 227 -23.99 -5.65 22.03
CA ALA A 227 -23.06 -4.60 22.46
C ALA A 227 -21.96 -4.29 21.42
N GLY A 228 -21.65 -5.22 20.51
CA GLY A 228 -20.67 -5.02 19.43
C GLY A 228 -21.23 -4.47 18.12
N PHE A 229 -22.55 -4.26 18.01
CA PHE A 229 -23.14 -3.72 16.78
C PHE A 229 -22.59 -2.35 16.36
N PRO A 230 -22.28 -1.40 17.27
CA PRO A 230 -21.62 -0.16 16.93
C PRO A 230 -20.25 -0.36 16.23
N LEU A 231 -19.51 -1.41 16.59
CA LEU A 231 -18.24 -1.79 15.95
C LEU A 231 -18.44 -2.12 14.47
N LEU A 232 -19.48 -2.92 14.14
CA LEU A 232 -19.82 -3.27 12.76
C LEU A 232 -20.28 -2.06 11.95
N ARG A 233 -21.13 -1.21 12.54
CA ARG A 233 -21.62 0.01 11.88
C ARG A 233 -20.45 0.96 11.52
N LEU A 234 -19.51 1.11 12.43
CA LEU A 234 -18.30 1.89 12.18
C LEU A 234 -17.42 1.23 11.12
N GLY A 235 -17.35 -0.11 11.13
CA GLY A 235 -16.56 -0.92 10.20
C GLY A 235 -17.00 -0.81 8.75
N GLY A 236 -18.30 -0.61 8.48
CA GLY A 236 -18.87 -0.64 7.13
C GLY A 236 -18.20 0.33 6.14
N ALA A 237 -17.87 1.55 6.58
CA ALA A 237 -17.16 2.51 5.74
C ALA A 237 -15.73 2.04 5.40
N PHE A 238 -15.04 1.41 6.35
CA PHE A 238 -13.70 0.87 6.15
C PHE A 238 -13.67 -0.38 5.26
N VAL A 239 -14.74 -1.19 5.30
CA VAL A 239 -14.91 -2.31 4.35
C VAL A 239 -14.99 -1.78 2.92
N LEU A 240 -15.76 -0.71 2.68
CA LEU A 240 -15.91 -0.15 1.34
C LEU A 240 -14.56 0.34 0.78
N SER A 241 -13.80 1.13 1.54
CA SER A 241 -12.47 1.60 1.14
C SER A 241 -11.49 0.44 0.90
N GLY A 242 -11.47 -0.55 1.81
CA GLY A 242 -10.63 -1.74 1.66
C GLY A 242 -10.99 -2.58 0.43
N LEU A 243 -12.30 -2.73 0.15
CA LEU A 243 -12.79 -3.42 -1.05
C LEU A 243 -12.43 -2.69 -2.34
N MET A 244 -12.48 -1.38 -2.35
CA MET A 244 -12.14 -0.60 -3.54
C MET A 244 -10.68 -0.84 -3.94
N ASN A 245 -9.74 -0.72 -2.99
CA ASN A 245 -8.33 -0.93 -3.25
C ASN A 245 -8.01 -2.39 -3.61
N SER A 246 -8.39 -3.35 -2.78
CA SER A 246 -8.11 -4.76 -3.03
C SER A 246 -8.90 -5.32 -4.21
N GLY A 247 -10.10 -4.79 -4.46
CA GLY A 247 -10.93 -5.13 -5.61
C GLY A 247 -10.32 -4.67 -6.92
N CYS A 248 -9.78 -3.46 -6.98
CA CYS A 248 -9.04 -2.96 -8.14
C CYS A 248 -7.88 -3.91 -8.48
N GLU A 249 -7.05 -4.21 -7.49
CA GLU A 249 -5.92 -5.11 -7.68
C GLU A 249 -6.32 -6.49 -8.18
N PHE A 250 -7.40 -7.06 -7.65
CA PHE A 250 -7.91 -8.36 -8.10
C PHE A 250 -8.49 -8.28 -9.51
N LEU A 251 -9.31 -7.28 -9.82
CA LEU A 251 -9.95 -7.12 -11.12
C LEU A 251 -8.93 -6.99 -12.25
N ILE A 252 -7.89 -6.18 -12.05
CA ILE A 252 -6.82 -6.01 -13.04
C ILE A 252 -6.07 -7.32 -13.26
N ARG A 253 -5.66 -8.02 -12.18
CA ARG A 253 -4.95 -9.31 -12.31
C ARG A 253 -5.81 -10.39 -12.97
N ALA A 254 -7.10 -10.46 -12.62
CA ALA A 254 -8.04 -11.38 -13.24
C ALA A 254 -8.22 -11.07 -14.74
N PHE A 255 -8.39 -9.79 -15.09
CA PHE A 255 -8.48 -9.35 -16.48
C PHE A 255 -7.20 -9.70 -17.28
N LEU A 256 -6.03 -9.39 -16.75
CA LEU A 256 -4.75 -9.70 -17.39
C LEU A 256 -4.54 -11.20 -17.58
N ASN A 257 -5.01 -12.03 -16.63
CA ASN A 257 -4.95 -13.48 -16.78
C ASN A 257 -5.93 -14.02 -17.82
N GLN A 258 -7.12 -13.41 -17.94
CA GLN A 258 -8.11 -13.84 -18.95
C GLN A 258 -7.73 -13.46 -20.37
N GLN A 259 -7.15 -12.28 -20.57
CA GLN A 259 -6.79 -11.76 -21.89
C GLN A 259 -5.37 -12.15 -22.32
N GLY A 260 -4.50 -12.39 -21.38
CA GLY A 260 -3.13 -12.87 -21.56
C GLY A 260 -2.94 -14.25 -20.98
N ASP A 261 -2.03 -14.34 -20.02
CA ASP A 261 -1.72 -15.56 -19.26
C ASP A 261 -1.14 -15.22 -17.88
N LEU A 262 -0.79 -16.25 -17.10
CA LEU A 262 -0.15 -16.07 -15.79
C LEU A 262 1.21 -15.36 -15.90
N GLU A 263 1.92 -15.49 -16.99
CA GLU A 263 3.20 -14.82 -17.24
C GLU A 263 2.99 -13.30 -17.27
N VAL A 264 1.98 -12.82 -18.01
CA VAL A 264 1.61 -11.40 -18.07
C VAL A 264 1.28 -10.86 -16.69
N VAL A 265 0.51 -11.60 -15.89
CA VAL A 265 0.18 -11.20 -14.50
C VAL A 265 1.45 -11.12 -13.65
N GLY A 266 2.37 -12.06 -13.80
CA GLY A 266 3.64 -12.08 -13.07
C GLY A 266 4.54 -10.90 -13.44
N LEU A 267 4.67 -10.62 -14.71
CA LEU A 267 5.42 -9.47 -15.23
C LEU A 267 4.81 -8.14 -14.74
N PHE A 268 3.50 -8.02 -14.82
CA PHE A 268 2.76 -6.86 -14.29
C PHE A 268 3.03 -6.66 -12.81
N ASN A 269 2.83 -7.70 -12.00
CA ASN A 269 3.03 -7.62 -10.54
C ASN A 269 4.47 -7.27 -10.16
N ALA A 270 5.46 -7.82 -10.87
CA ALA A 270 6.86 -7.52 -10.64
C ALA A 270 7.19 -6.04 -10.95
N GLY A 271 6.68 -5.52 -12.09
CA GLY A 271 6.86 -4.12 -12.47
C GLY A 271 6.19 -3.15 -11.50
N ILE A 272 4.94 -3.42 -11.12
CA ILE A 272 4.20 -2.62 -10.13
C ILE A 272 4.92 -2.63 -8.78
N THR A 273 5.51 -3.75 -8.36
CA THR A 273 6.30 -3.83 -7.12
C THR A 273 7.52 -2.90 -7.17
N ILE A 274 8.25 -2.83 -8.28
CA ILE A 274 9.39 -1.90 -8.42
C ILE A 274 8.91 -0.45 -8.29
N VAL A 275 7.84 -0.08 -8.99
CA VAL A 275 7.36 1.30 -9.04
C VAL A 275 6.69 1.72 -7.74
N PHE A 276 5.66 0.99 -7.29
CA PHE A 276 4.79 1.44 -6.21
C PHE A 276 5.25 1.00 -4.83
N VAL A 277 5.96 -0.13 -4.71
CA VAL A 277 6.47 -0.58 -3.41
C VAL A 277 7.85 0.01 -3.15
N TYR A 278 8.82 -0.19 -4.05
CA TYR A 278 10.19 0.23 -3.77
C TYR A 278 10.41 1.74 -3.96
N ALA A 279 9.97 2.32 -5.09
CA ALA A 279 10.07 3.78 -5.27
C ALA A 279 9.05 4.54 -4.40
N GLY A 280 7.88 3.94 -4.15
CA GLY A 280 6.81 4.52 -3.34
C GLY A 280 7.12 4.69 -1.85
N MET A 281 8.17 4.03 -1.33
CA MET A 281 8.58 4.19 0.07
C MET A 281 8.93 5.62 0.46
N VAL A 282 9.40 6.41 -0.49
CA VAL A 282 9.72 7.83 -0.25
C VAL A 282 8.48 8.56 0.27
N PHE A 283 7.30 8.23 -0.25
CA PHE A 283 6.04 8.85 0.21
C PHE A 283 5.70 8.45 1.64
N SER A 284 5.86 7.18 2.02
CA SER A 284 5.50 6.72 3.37
C SER A 284 6.28 7.40 4.48
N VAL A 285 7.53 7.77 4.22
CA VAL A 285 8.36 8.55 5.16
C VAL A 285 7.89 9.99 5.26
N MET A 286 7.52 10.59 4.11
CA MET A 286 7.04 11.97 4.06
C MET A 286 5.65 12.13 4.70
N ASP A 287 4.76 11.16 4.52
CA ASP A 287 3.39 11.21 5.02
C ASP A 287 3.32 11.16 6.55
N GLN A 288 4.29 10.51 7.21
CA GLN A 288 4.33 10.41 8.67
C GLN A 288 4.46 11.78 9.37
N ASP A 289 5.16 12.75 8.78
CA ASP A 289 5.30 14.12 9.29
C ASP A 289 4.23 15.06 8.72
N PHE A 290 3.93 14.91 7.44
CA PHE A 290 3.07 15.84 6.71
C PHE A 290 1.62 15.84 7.19
N TYR A 291 1.00 14.66 7.33
CA TYR A 291 -0.41 14.54 7.69
C TYR A 291 -0.75 15.12 9.09
N PRO A 292 0.01 14.81 10.17
CA PRO A 292 -0.20 15.44 11.47
C PRO A 292 -0.06 16.97 11.43
N ARG A 293 0.93 17.47 10.70
CA ARG A 293 1.17 18.92 10.55
C ARG A 293 0.01 19.61 9.82
N LEU A 294 -0.48 19.02 8.71
CA LEU A 294 -1.61 19.55 7.96
C LEU A 294 -2.91 19.52 8.78
N SER A 295 -3.14 18.45 9.54
CA SER A 295 -4.31 18.28 10.41
C SER A 295 -4.30 19.28 11.57
N GLY A 296 -3.13 19.60 12.12
CA GLY A 296 -2.97 20.63 13.16
C GLY A 296 -3.38 22.03 12.69
N ILE A 297 -3.03 22.39 11.46
CA ILE A 297 -3.46 23.67 10.84
C ILE A 297 -4.98 23.67 10.60
N SER A 298 -5.54 22.53 10.19
CA SER A 298 -6.97 22.41 9.86
C SER A 298 -7.89 22.48 11.08
N GLY A 299 -7.43 22.10 12.27
CA GLY A 299 -8.16 22.18 13.53
C GLY A 299 -8.26 23.59 14.12
N SER A 300 -7.41 24.53 13.67
CA SER A 300 -7.29 25.88 14.26
C SER A 300 -7.99 26.91 13.38
N ARG A 301 -9.23 27.28 13.67
CA ARG A 301 -10.03 28.38 13.08
C ARG A 301 -10.35 28.30 11.57
N LYS A 302 -11.62 28.60 11.22
CA LYS A 302 -12.13 28.69 9.83
C LYS A 302 -11.88 30.11 9.22
N ASN A 303 -10.67 30.65 9.28
CA ASN A 303 -10.35 31.99 8.77
C ASN A 303 -9.55 31.89 7.45
N GLU A 304 -9.56 32.95 6.66
CA GLU A 304 -8.77 33.06 5.41
C GLU A 304 -7.27 32.80 5.63
N GLU A 305 -6.75 33.16 6.79
CA GLU A 305 -5.36 32.92 7.19
C GLU A 305 -5.04 31.41 7.26
N SER A 306 -5.95 30.60 7.80
CA SER A 306 -5.79 29.14 7.85
C SER A 306 -5.83 28.48 6.46
N VAL A 307 -6.53 29.08 5.47
CA VAL A 307 -6.49 28.63 4.07
C VAL A 307 -5.12 28.90 3.45
N LYS A 308 -4.54 30.08 3.71
CA LYS A 308 -3.20 30.43 3.22
C LYS A 308 -2.12 29.55 3.82
N GLU A 309 -2.18 29.27 5.12
CA GLU A 309 -1.22 28.40 5.81
C GLU A 309 -1.30 26.95 5.30
N ARG A 310 -2.51 26.42 5.09
CA ARG A 310 -2.70 25.09 4.49
C ARG A 310 -2.14 25.02 3.08
N ASN A 311 -2.47 26.02 2.24
CA ASN A 311 -1.94 26.10 0.89
C ASN A 311 -0.41 26.14 0.88
N LEU A 312 0.19 26.88 1.80
CA LEU A 312 1.64 26.94 1.95
C LEU A 312 2.22 25.60 2.38
N CYS A 313 1.59 24.92 3.35
CA CYS A 313 2.00 23.62 3.85
C CYS A 313 1.98 22.56 2.73
N VAL A 314 0.86 22.49 1.98
CA VAL A 314 0.68 21.55 0.87
C VAL A 314 1.66 21.85 -0.27
N ASN A 315 1.82 23.11 -0.67
CA ASN A 315 2.74 23.48 -1.74
C ASN A 315 4.20 23.16 -1.39
N ARG A 316 4.64 23.44 -0.15
CA ARG A 316 5.99 23.08 0.29
C ARG A 316 6.25 21.57 0.25
N GLN A 317 5.26 20.78 0.67
CA GLN A 317 5.37 19.31 0.60
C GLN A 317 5.45 18.83 -0.86
N LEU A 318 4.57 19.35 -1.73
CA LEU A 318 4.57 19.03 -3.15
C LEU A 318 5.90 19.41 -3.82
N GLU A 319 6.41 20.60 -3.57
CA GLU A 319 7.69 21.08 -4.10
C GLU A 319 8.85 20.16 -3.70
N MET A 320 8.90 19.74 -2.43
CA MET A 320 9.92 18.80 -1.94
C MET A 320 9.75 17.41 -2.56
N ASN A 321 8.51 16.91 -2.65
CA ASN A 321 8.23 15.61 -3.27
C ASN A 321 8.71 15.58 -4.73
N VAL A 322 8.36 16.58 -5.51
CA VAL A 322 8.73 16.68 -6.94
C VAL A 322 10.25 16.80 -7.13
N LEU A 323 10.91 17.63 -6.30
CA LEU A 323 12.37 17.81 -6.38
C LEU A 323 13.15 16.54 -5.96
N LEU A 324 12.63 15.76 -5.02
CA LEU A 324 13.28 14.51 -4.58
C LEU A 324 12.99 13.35 -5.54
N LEU A 325 11.72 13.19 -5.94
CA LEU A 325 11.30 12.05 -6.74
C LEU A 325 11.64 12.16 -8.23
N GLY A 326 11.66 13.37 -8.80
CA GLY A 326 12.00 13.55 -10.20
C GLY A 326 13.31 12.87 -10.61
N PRO A 327 14.45 13.17 -9.95
CA PRO A 327 15.72 12.50 -10.24
C PRO A 327 15.69 10.99 -9.97
N ILE A 328 15.02 10.55 -8.90
CA ILE A 328 14.92 9.13 -8.53
C ILE A 328 14.16 8.36 -9.60
N VAL A 329 13.02 8.87 -10.05
CA VAL A 329 12.21 8.24 -11.10
C VAL A 329 12.98 8.20 -12.43
N ALA A 330 13.65 9.29 -12.80
CA ALA A 330 14.50 9.33 -14.00
C ALA A 330 15.62 8.27 -13.94
N ALA A 331 16.29 8.13 -12.79
CA ALA A 331 17.32 7.13 -12.56
C ALA A 331 16.75 5.69 -12.60
N ILE A 332 15.54 5.47 -12.06
CA ILE A 332 14.87 4.16 -12.11
C ILE A 332 14.54 3.83 -13.58
N ILE A 333 13.89 4.72 -14.33
CA ILE A 333 13.51 4.48 -15.74
C ILE A 333 14.75 4.11 -16.56
N LEU A 334 15.84 4.85 -16.41
CA LEU A 334 17.11 4.59 -17.09
C LEU A 334 17.75 3.26 -16.65
N GLY A 335 17.73 2.99 -15.34
CA GLY A 335 18.43 1.84 -14.74
C GLY A 335 17.65 0.53 -14.79
N LEU A 336 16.34 0.51 -15.15
CA LEU A 336 15.53 -0.70 -15.19
C LEU A 336 16.15 -1.88 -15.94
N PRO A 337 16.85 -1.70 -17.11
CA PRO A 337 17.51 -2.81 -17.77
C PRO A 337 18.56 -3.54 -16.92
N LEU A 338 19.15 -2.86 -15.95
CA LEU A 338 20.08 -3.44 -14.97
C LEU A 338 19.34 -3.90 -13.70
N ILE A 339 18.36 -3.15 -13.26
CA ILE A 339 17.61 -3.41 -12.02
C ILE A 339 16.81 -4.72 -12.13
N ILE A 340 16.13 -4.95 -13.26
CA ILE A 340 15.27 -6.12 -13.46
C ILE A 340 16.06 -7.45 -13.30
N PRO A 341 17.18 -7.69 -13.99
CA PRO A 341 17.94 -8.92 -13.81
C PRO A 341 18.53 -9.08 -12.40
N ILE A 342 18.83 -7.97 -11.72
CA ILE A 342 19.36 -7.98 -10.35
C ILE A 342 18.25 -8.36 -9.35
N LEU A 343 17.08 -7.74 -9.44
CA LEU A 343 15.98 -7.96 -8.50
C LEU A 343 15.21 -9.26 -8.78
N TYR A 344 15.13 -9.66 -10.05
CA TYR A 344 14.41 -10.84 -10.53
C TYR A 344 15.36 -11.75 -11.31
N ASN A 345 15.07 -11.99 -12.56
CA ASN A 345 15.95 -12.69 -13.52
C ASN A 345 15.68 -12.19 -14.95
N ALA A 346 16.41 -12.73 -15.94
CA ALA A 346 16.28 -12.29 -17.34
C ALA A 346 14.89 -12.56 -17.95
N GLN A 347 14.15 -13.55 -17.44
CA GLN A 347 12.78 -13.85 -17.92
C GLN A 347 11.81 -12.70 -17.67
N PHE A 348 12.08 -11.85 -16.68
CA PHE A 348 11.25 -10.68 -16.37
C PHE A 348 11.51 -9.45 -17.25
N MET A 349 12.43 -9.53 -18.21
CA MET A 349 12.69 -8.40 -19.12
C MET A 349 11.47 -7.99 -19.95
N GLY A 350 10.48 -8.87 -20.12
CA GLY A 350 9.20 -8.54 -20.76
C GLY A 350 8.42 -7.40 -20.08
N MET A 351 8.65 -7.14 -18.78
CA MET A 351 8.01 -6.03 -18.08
C MET A 351 8.70 -4.67 -18.28
N LEU A 352 9.87 -4.61 -18.95
CA LEU A 352 10.74 -3.42 -19.01
C LEU A 352 9.98 -2.17 -19.43
N GLN A 353 9.36 -2.20 -20.61
CA GLN A 353 8.68 -1.03 -21.19
C GLN A 353 7.45 -0.63 -20.38
N MET A 354 6.67 -1.60 -19.89
CA MET A 354 5.54 -1.36 -19.01
C MET A 354 6.00 -0.61 -17.75
N THR A 355 7.04 -1.12 -17.10
CA THR A 355 7.57 -0.55 -15.84
C THR A 355 8.15 0.85 -16.06
N GLN A 356 8.82 1.10 -17.21
CA GLN A 356 9.33 2.43 -17.57
C GLN A 356 8.22 3.46 -17.72
N LEU A 357 7.13 3.10 -18.41
CA LEU A 357 5.96 3.97 -18.56
C LEU A 357 5.22 4.17 -17.23
N ALA A 358 4.97 3.10 -16.48
CA ALA A 358 4.31 3.17 -15.18
C ALA A 358 5.09 4.01 -14.15
N ALA A 359 6.43 4.04 -14.23
CA ALA A 359 7.25 4.83 -13.32
C ALA A 359 6.98 6.35 -13.41
N VAL A 360 6.50 6.85 -14.58
CA VAL A 360 6.12 8.26 -14.73
C VAL A 360 4.96 8.64 -13.79
N ALA A 361 4.08 7.70 -13.47
CA ALA A 361 2.99 7.90 -12.53
C ALA A 361 3.48 8.40 -11.15
N MET A 362 4.71 8.04 -10.76
CA MET A 362 5.29 8.49 -9.50
C MET A 362 5.50 10.00 -9.43
N LEU A 363 5.80 10.67 -10.55
CA LEU A 363 5.89 12.13 -10.58
C LEU A 363 4.51 12.75 -10.37
N PHE A 364 3.48 12.23 -11.01
CA PHE A 364 2.10 12.71 -10.82
C PHE A 364 1.64 12.46 -9.38
N LYS A 365 1.95 11.29 -8.82
CA LYS A 365 1.69 10.98 -7.41
C LYS A 365 2.37 11.95 -6.46
N ALA A 366 3.59 12.38 -6.76
CA ALA A 366 4.30 13.38 -5.97
C ALA A 366 3.56 14.73 -5.91
N VAL A 367 2.81 15.06 -6.97
CA VAL A 367 2.02 16.28 -7.07
C VAL A 367 0.69 16.16 -6.34
N TYR A 368 -0.12 15.12 -6.64
CA TYR A 368 -1.49 15.07 -6.14
C TYR A 368 -1.59 14.57 -4.69
N LEU A 369 -0.72 13.68 -4.24
CA LEU A 369 -0.82 13.05 -2.92
C LEU A 369 -0.90 14.06 -1.75
N PRO A 370 -0.06 15.11 -1.69
CA PRO A 370 -0.21 16.13 -0.64
C PRO A 370 -1.53 16.90 -0.71
N ILE A 371 -2.10 17.05 -1.90
CA ILE A 371 -3.38 17.74 -2.12
C ILE A 371 -4.55 16.87 -1.70
N GLU A 372 -4.46 15.56 -1.94
CA GLU A 372 -5.45 14.55 -1.58
C GLU A 372 -5.67 14.44 -0.06
N TYR A 373 -4.70 14.82 0.76
CA TYR A 373 -4.86 14.88 2.21
C TYR A 373 -5.73 16.05 2.71
N LEU A 374 -6.09 17.01 1.86
CA LEU A 374 -6.94 18.15 2.26
C LEU A 374 -8.33 17.72 2.77
N PRO A 375 -9.11 16.89 2.06
CA PRO A 375 -10.37 16.36 2.59
C PRO A 375 -10.18 15.63 3.92
N LEU A 376 -9.17 14.76 4.00
CA LEU A 376 -8.91 13.94 5.17
C LEU A 376 -8.54 14.79 6.40
N SER A 377 -7.70 15.82 6.22
CA SER A 377 -7.28 16.73 7.28
C SER A 377 -8.43 17.59 7.84
N ARG A 378 -9.51 17.75 7.06
CA ARG A 378 -10.73 18.49 7.46
C ARG A 378 -11.83 17.58 8.01
N GLY A 379 -11.63 16.26 8.00
CA GLY A 379 -12.64 15.29 8.40
C GLY A 379 -13.76 15.07 7.36
N ASP A 380 -13.58 15.54 6.13
CA ASP A 380 -14.53 15.40 5.03
C ASP A 380 -14.46 14.00 4.40
N SER A 381 -14.69 12.95 5.20
CA SER A 381 -14.53 11.54 4.80
C SER A 381 -15.37 11.15 3.57
N ARG A 382 -16.53 11.78 3.36
CA ARG A 382 -17.36 11.52 2.18
C ARG A 382 -16.69 11.98 0.89
N LEU A 383 -16.11 13.18 0.90
CA LEU A 383 -15.43 13.74 -0.25
C LEU A 383 -14.14 12.96 -0.55
N PHE A 384 -13.42 12.55 0.48
CA PHE A 384 -12.28 11.65 0.34
C PHE A 384 -12.66 10.33 -0.35
N LEU A 385 -13.74 9.66 0.11
CA LEU A 385 -14.21 8.42 -0.50
C LEU A 385 -14.66 8.59 -1.96
N ILE A 386 -15.31 9.70 -2.30
CA ILE A 386 -15.69 9.99 -3.69
C ILE A 386 -14.46 10.14 -4.58
N GLN A 387 -13.44 10.86 -4.10
CA GLN A 387 -12.18 11.06 -4.81
C GLN A 387 -11.46 9.73 -5.00
N GLU A 388 -11.30 8.94 -3.95
CA GLU A 388 -10.72 7.59 -3.98
C GLU A 388 -11.46 6.68 -4.98
N SER A 389 -12.82 6.70 -4.96
CA SER A 389 -13.64 5.93 -5.91
C SER A 389 -13.37 6.32 -7.36
N PHE A 390 -13.27 7.61 -7.63
CA PHE A 390 -12.96 8.12 -8.96
C PHE A 390 -11.59 7.63 -9.43
N CYS A 391 -10.58 7.72 -8.58
CA CYS A 391 -9.22 7.27 -8.87
C CYS A 391 -9.15 5.79 -9.19
N VAL A 392 -9.79 4.95 -8.38
CA VAL A 392 -9.85 3.49 -8.58
C VAL A 392 -10.51 3.13 -9.92
N ILE A 393 -11.66 3.73 -10.22
CA ILE A 393 -12.38 3.47 -11.48
C ILE A 393 -11.53 3.93 -12.68
N LEU A 394 -10.94 5.11 -12.59
CA LEU A 394 -10.08 5.67 -13.63
C LEU A 394 -8.89 4.77 -13.92
N LEU A 395 -8.24 4.26 -12.86
CA LEU A 395 -7.09 3.36 -12.96
C LEU A 395 -7.49 2.08 -13.69
N ILE A 396 -8.58 1.42 -13.28
CA ILE A 396 -9.09 0.21 -13.92
C ILE A 396 -9.38 0.45 -15.41
N VAL A 397 -10.08 1.52 -15.74
CA VAL A 397 -10.44 1.84 -17.12
C VAL A 397 -9.20 2.10 -17.97
N CYS A 398 -8.25 2.88 -17.48
CA CYS A 398 -7.03 3.20 -18.23
C CYS A 398 -6.10 1.99 -18.37
N GLU A 399 -5.99 1.12 -17.37
CA GLU A 399 -5.18 -0.10 -17.47
C GLU A 399 -5.79 -1.10 -18.46
N ILE A 400 -7.10 -1.32 -18.43
CA ILE A 400 -7.81 -2.18 -19.36
C ILE A 400 -7.70 -1.64 -20.79
N ALA A 401 -7.98 -0.36 -21.01
CA ALA A 401 -7.86 0.27 -22.31
C ALA A 401 -6.41 0.22 -22.83
N GLY A 402 -5.45 0.48 -21.95
CA GLY A 402 -4.03 0.39 -22.29
C GLY A 402 -3.64 -1.01 -22.74
N TYR A 403 -4.07 -2.06 -22.02
CA TYR A 403 -3.81 -3.44 -22.42
C TYR A 403 -4.42 -3.79 -23.78
N GLN A 404 -5.64 -3.34 -24.05
CA GLN A 404 -6.29 -3.57 -25.35
C GLN A 404 -5.58 -2.87 -26.52
N LEU A 405 -4.91 -1.74 -26.27
CA LEU A 405 -4.20 -0.99 -27.28
C LEU A 405 -2.80 -1.55 -27.61
N ASP A 406 -2.00 -1.88 -26.60
CA ASP A 406 -0.57 -2.25 -26.76
C ASP A 406 -0.13 -3.29 -25.72
N GLY A 407 -1.01 -4.22 -25.34
CA GLY A 407 -0.71 -5.30 -24.41
C GLY A 407 -0.14 -4.79 -23.07
N LEU A 408 0.83 -5.52 -22.52
CA LEU A 408 1.44 -5.18 -21.24
C LEU A 408 2.10 -3.80 -21.23
N ARG A 409 2.73 -3.37 -22.34
CA ARG A 409 3.31 -2.02 -22.47
C ARG A 409 2.23 -0.95 -22.33
N GLY A 410 1.08 -1.16 -22.97
CA GLY A 410 -0.05 -0.25 -22.87
C GLY A 410 -0.62 -0.10 -21.46
N VAL A 411 -0.54 -1.14 -20.62
CA VAL A 411 -0.92 -1.03 -19.20
C VAL A 411 -0.05 0.01 -18.50
N GLY A 412 1.27 0.00 -18.71
CA GLY A 412 2.16 1.01 -18.14
C GLY A 412 1.82 2.43 -18.56
N GLY A 413 1.46 2.61 -19.85
CA GLY A 413 0.95 3.87 -20.39
C GLY A 413 -0.38 4.27 -19.76
N GLY A 414 -1.31 3.32 -19.61
CA GLY A 414 -2.61 3.51 -18.96
C GLY A 414 -2.46 4.00 -17.52
N ILE A 415 -1.55 3.40 -16.74
CA ILE A 415 -1.23 3.86 -15.39
C ILE A 415 -0.75 5.32 -15.40
N ALA A 416 0.20 5.66 -16.28
CA ALA A 416 0.71 7.03 -16.36
C ALA A 416 -0.38 8.04 -16.72
N VAL A 417 -1.26 7.69 -17.66
CA VAL A 417 -2.41 8.52 -18.08
C VAL A 417 -3.43 8.66 -16.94
N ALA A 418 -3.76 7.56 -16.24
CA ALA A 418 -4.67 7.60 -15.11
C ALA A 418 -4.18 8.59 -14.03
N TYR A 419 -2.93 8.47 -13.61
CA TYR A 419 -2.34 9.37 -12.62
C TYR A 419 -2.21 10.83 -13.10
N ALA A 420 -2.02 11.05 -14.39
CA ALA A 420 -2.05 12.40 -14.98
C ALA A 420 -3.45 13.03 -14.89
N ILE A 421 -4.49 12.27 -15.29
CA ILE A 421 -5.89 12.72 -15.21
C ILE A 421 -6.29 12.93 -13.75
N GLU A 422 -5.93 12.02 -12.85
CA GLU A 422 -6.15 12.13 -11.42
C GLU A 422 -5.54 13.42 -10.84
N THR A 423 -4.30 13.72 -11.20
CA THR A 423 -3.62 14.96 -10.77
C THR A 423 -4.42 16.19 -11.19
N ILE A 424 -4.92 16.23 -12.42
CA ILE A 424 -5.73 17.34 -12.94
C ILE A 424 -7.07 17.41 -12.19
N ALA A 425 -7.74 16.28 -12.00
CA ALA A 425 -9.01 16.21 -11.29
C ALA A 425 -8.88 16.68 -9.82
N VAL A 426 -7.85 16.21 -9.11
CA VAL A 426 -7.57 16.59 -7.72
C VAL A 426 -7.25 18.10 -7.62
N LEU A 427 -6.49 18.66 -8.55
CA LEU A 427 -6.20 20.09 -8.60
C LEU A 427 -7.48 20.93 -8.81
N ILE A 428 -8.34 20.54 -9.76
CA ILE A 428 -9.61 21.24 -10.03
C ILE A 428 -10.55 21.14 -8.83
N PHE A 429 -10.73 19.94 -8.29
CA PHE A 429 -11.59 19.66 -7.15
C PHE A 429 -11.14 20.44 -5.90
N SER A 430 -9.85 20.36 -5.56
CA SER A 430 -9.31 21.03 -4.38
C SER A 430 -9.33 22.55 -4.50
N ARG A 431 -9.21 23.09 -5.73
CA ARG A 431 -9.40 24.51 -5.98
C ARG A 431 -10.84 24.95 -5.75
N ALA A 432 -11.81 24.17 -6.23
CA ALA A 432 -13.23 24.49 -6.11
C ALA A 432 -13.74 24.37 -4.67
N VAL A 433 -13.36 23.32 -3.95
CA VAL A 433 -13.91 23.00 -2.63
C VAL A 433 -13.09 23.60 -1.48
N TYR A 434 -11.76 23.59 -1.58
CA TYR A 434 -10.86 23.97 -0.50
C TYR A 434 -10.13 25.28 -0.74
N GLY A 435 -10.32 25.93 -1.92
CA GLY A 435 -9.62 27.15 -2.28
C GLY A 435 -8.12 26.94 -2.48
N TYR A 436 -7.70 25.68 -2.76
CA TYR A 436 -6.28 25.37 -3.00
C TYR A 436 -5.78 26.04 -4.29
N ARG A 437 -4.56 26.57 -4.23
CA ARG A 437 -3.88 27.14 -5.38
C ARG A 437 -2.46 26.60 -5.45
N LEU A 438 -2.12 25.98 -6.57
CA LEU A 438 -0.76 25.53 -6.83
C LEU A 438 0.19 26.74 -6.91
N SER A 439 1.33 26.65 -6.24
CA SER A 439 2.35 27.70 -6.29
C SER A 439 3.01 27.78 -7.67
N ALA A 440 3.39 28.99 -8.09
CA ALA A 440 4.13 29.17 -9.35
C ALA A 440 5.49 28.44 -9.33
N LEU A 441 6.11 28.27 -8.16
CA LEU A 441 7.34 27.51 -7.99
C LEU A 441 7.07 26.02 -8.18
N GLY A 442 6.06 25.48 -7.49
CA GLY A 442 5.66 24.08 -7.63
C GLY A 442 5.34 23.72 -9.08
N PHE A 443 4.56 24.58 -9.76
CA PHE A 443 4.25 24.38 -11.19
C PHE A 443 5.50 24.33 -12.08
N ARG A 444 6.47 25.25 -11.87
CA ARG A 444 7.74 25.24 -12.62
C ARG A 444 8.56 23.98 -12.35
N PHE A 445 8.60 23.50 -11.10
CA PHE A 445 9.31 22.27 -10.75
C PHE A 445 8.66 21.04 -11.40
N CYS A 446 7.32 20.98 -11.38
CA CYS A 446 6.57 19.91 -12.04
C CYS A 446 6.85 19.87 -13.54
N ILE A 447 6.76 21.01 -14.25
CA ILE A 447 7.04 21.07 -15.69
C ILE A 447 8.49 20.66 -15.97
N PHE A 448 9.46 21.19 -15.23
CA PHE A 448 10.86 20.86 -15.46
C PHE A 448 11.14 19.36 -15.30
N GLN A 449 10.66 18.75 -14.21
CA GLN A 449 10.86 17.33 -13.97
C GLN A 449 10.09 16.47 -14.98
N LEU A 450 8.88 16.89 -15.39
CA LEU A 450 8.12 16.21 -16.44
C LEU A 450 8.87 16.21 -17.77
N LEU A 451 9.44 17.35 -18.17
CA LEU A 451 10.25 17.43 -19.40
C LEU A 451 11.49 16.53 -19.33
N ILE A 452 12.15 16.47 -18.18
CA ILE A 452 13.27 15.53 -17.95
C ILE A 452 12.80 14.08 -18.12
N LEU A 453 11.68 13.70 -17.52
CA LEU A 453 11.15 12.33 -17.66
C LEU A 453 10.76 12.00 -19.09
N LEU A 454 10.16 12.94 -19.82
CA LEU A 454 9.84 12.76 -21.24
C LEU A 454 11.11 12.61 -22.08
N LEU A 455 12.18 13.35 -21.77
CA LEU A 455 13.49 13.19 -22.42
C LEU A 455 14.09 11.82 -22.13
N VAL A 456 14.02 11.33 -20.89
CA VAL A 456 14.50 9.98 -20.53
C VAL A 456 13.67 8.92 -21.26
N LEU A 457 12.34 9.05 -21.30
CA LEU A 457 11.48 8.14 -22.04
C LEU A 457 11.80 8.14 -23.54
N PHE A 458 11.96 9.32 -24.13
CA PHE A 458 12.35 9.42 -25.55
C PHE A 458 13.67 8.69 -25.82
N LEU A 459 14.68 8.90 -24.97
CA LEU A 459 15.97 8.20 -25.07
C LEU A 459 15.79 6.67 -24.98
N VAL A 460 15.03 6.21 -23.99
CA VAL A 460 14.79 4.78 -23.72
C VAL A 460 14.09 4.07 -24.85
N PHE A 461 13.18 4.76 -25.57
CA PHE A 461 12.47 4.18 -26.72
C PHE A 461 13.22 4.31 -28.04
N MET A 462 14.13 5.29 -28.17
CA MET A 462 14.87 5.51 -29.41
C MET A 462 16.23 4.82 -29.45
N VAL A 463 16.87 4.63 -28.30
CA VAL A 463 18.23 4.07 -28.21
C VAL A 463 18.19 2.78 -27.39
N SER A 464 18.83 1.73 -27.94
CA SER A 464 18.93 0.45 -27.22
C SER A 464 19.79 0.59 -25.95
N TYR A 465 19.35 -0.02 -24.85
CA TYR A 465 20.13 -0.05 -23.61
C TYR A 465 21.47 -0.81 -23.75
N ARG A 466 21.70 -1.53 -24.83
CA ARG A 466 22.97 -2.18 -25.19
C ARG A 466 23.99 -1.20 -25.72
N ASP A 467 23.55 -0.03 -26.20
CA ASP A 467 24.45 0.99 -26.77
C ASP A 467 25.02 1.87 -25.64
N TRP A 468 26.30 2.20 -25.74
CA TRP A 468 26.96 3.06 -24.79
C TRP A 468 26.35 4.49 -24.74
N LEU A 469 25.82 4.97 -25.86
CA LEU A 469 25.12 6.27 -25.97
C LEU A 469 23.91 6.37 -25.05
N TYR A 470 23.15 5.27 -24.87
CA TYR A 470 22.01 5.19 -23.96
C TYR A 470 22.45 5.59 -22.54
N TRP A 471 23.53 4.98 -22.06
CA TRP A 471 24.03 5.23 -20.70
C TRP A 471 24.66 6.62 -20.57
N LEU A 472 25.45 7.07 -21.56
CA LEU A 472 26.09 8.38 -21.50
C LEU A 472 25.05 9.50 -21.46
N ILE A 473 24.12 9.52 -22.42
CA ILE A 473 23.09 10.57 -22.50
C ILE A 473 22.15 10.47 -21.30
N GLY A 474 21.72 9.26 -20.91
CA GLY A 474 20.85 9.03 -19.80
C GLY A 474 21.44 9.51 -18.46
N VAL A 475 22.69 9.20 -18.19
CA VAL A 475 23.40 9.67 -16.99
C VAL A 475 23.49 11.21 -16.97
N ILE A 476 23.78 11.85 -18.11
CA ILE A 476 23.81 13.32 -18.21
C ILE A 476 22.44 13.90 -17.85
N ILE A 477 21.34 13.34 -18.38
CA ILE A 477 19.98 13.83 -18.10
C ILE A 477 19.63 13.66 -16.60
N VAL A 478 19.96 12.50 -16.00
CA VAL A 478 19.73 12.26 -14.57
C VAL A 478 20.58 13.21 -13.71
N LEU A 479 21.85 13.45 -14.07
CA LEU A 479 22.70 14.43 -13.37
C LEU A 479 22.17 15.85 -13.47
N MET A 480 21.62 16.24 -14.62
CA MET A 480 20.93 17.53 -14.78
C MET A 480 19.74 17.68 -13.83
N SER A 481 18.87 16.65 -13.77
CA SER A 481 17.73 16.62 -12.84
C SER A 481 18.19 16.72 -11.39
N THR A 482 19.20 15.91 -11.02
CA THR A 482 19.77 15.87 -9.65
C THR A 482 20.41 17.21 -9.27
N SER A 483 21.20 17.79 -10.15
CA SER A 483 21.86 19.09 -9.93
C SER A 483 20.84 20.21 -9.76
N PHE A 484 19.80 20.24 -10.61
CA PHE A 484 18.70 21.19 -10.49
C PHE A 484 17.99 21.04 -9.14
N SER A 485 17.59 19.82 -8.78
CA SER A 485 16.89 19.53 -7.52
C SER A 485 17.74 19.92 -6.32
N PHE A 486 18.99 19.52 -6.28
CA PHE A 486 19.91 19.82 -5.17
C PHE A 486 20.09 21.35 -4.97
N ARG A 487 20.30 22.09 -6.09
CA ARG A 487 20.43 23.57 -6.03
C ARG A 487 19.14 24.24 -5.51
N LYS A 488 17.96 23.73 -5.90
CA LYS A 488 16.67 24.26 -5.46
C LYS A 488 16.38 23.93 -4.01
N ILE A 489 16.57 22.68 -3.59
CA ILE A 489 16.43 22.26 -2.18
C ILE A 489 17.33 23.11 -1.27
N ARG A 490 18.61 23.28 -1.64
CA ARG A 490 19.54 24.11 -0.87
C ARG A 490 19.08 25.57 -0.72
N LYS A 491 18.34 26.13 -1.73
CA LYS A 491 17.76 27.48 -1.65
C LYS A 491 16.49 27.56 -0.82
N LEU A 492 15.74 26.46 -0.72
CA LEU A 492 14.49 26.42 0.05
C LEU A 492 14.73 26.15 1.55
N VAL A 493 15.84 25.50 1.88
CA VAL A 493 16.23 25.17 3.27
C VAL A 493 17.02 26.31 3.93
N ARG A 494 17.72 27.12 3.13
CA ARG A 494 18.34 28.37 3.60
C ARG A 494 17.33 29.52 3.67
#